data_742b809b81b60219e9fc0e9f395af385
#
_entry.id   742b809b81b60219e9fc0e9f395af385
#
_cell.length_a   1.000
_cell.length_b   1.000
_cell.length_c   1.000
_cell.angle_alpha   90.00
_cell.angle_beta   90.00
_cell.angle_gamma   90.00
#
_symmetry.space_group_name_H-M   'P 1'
#
loop_
_entity.id
_entity.type
_entity.pdbx_description
1 polymer ?
#
loop_
_entity_poly.entity_id
_entity_poly.type
_entity_poly.pdbx_seq_one_letter_code
_entity_poly.pdbx_strand_id
1 'polypeptide(L)'
;MVAPIIVALGGSLFYGDHDVKTWLGQLRQTIVHLEGNGRKLGFVVGGGKPAREGIQLASHVLTDRFKLDEIGIAATRLNATVLQSMLSDIGCKVSQEIPTTTEVAAQMLNEFDIVVMGGTTPGHTTDAVSVALARDAGAAHVIIATNVSHVY
;
A
#
# COMPACT_ATOMS: atom_id res chain seq x y z
N MET A 1 -16.36 -8.57 -16.42
CA MET A 1 -15.18 -8.46 -15.54
C MET A 1 -15.50 -7.56 -14.36
N VAL A 2 -15.22 -7.99 -13.16
CA VAL A 2 -15.49 -7.20 -11.96
C VAL A 2 -14.35 -6.22 -11.75
N ALA A 3 -14.68 -4.95 -11.44
CA ALA A 3 -13.67 -3.93 -11.20
C ALA A 3 -12.83 -4.27 -9.96
N PRO A 4 -11.52 -3.96 -9.96
CA PRO A 4 -10.69 -4.19 -8.80
C PRO A 4 -11.05 -3.24 -7.65
N ILE A 5 -10.63 -3.60 -6.45
CA ILE A 5 -10.74 -2.75 -5.26
C ILE A 5 -9.34 -2.23 -4.93
N ILE A 6 -9.23 -0.93 -4.74
CA ILE A 6 -7.99 -0.31 -4.32
C ILE A 6 -8.09 0.04 -2.83
N VAL A 7 -7.08 -0.34 -2.08
CA VAL A 7 -7.03 -0.12 -0.63
C VAL A 7 -5.78 0.70 -0.30
N ALA A 8 -5.97 1.86 0.29
CA ALA A 8 -4.88 2.64 0.86
C ALA A 8 -4.67 2.19 2.30
N LEU A 9 -3.53 1.58 2.60
CA LEU A 9 -3.17 1.12 3.94
C LEU A 9 -2.23 2.13 4.58
N GLY A 10 -2.63 2.72 5.70
CA GLY A 10 -1.74 3.56 6.48
C GLY A 10 -0.57 2.76 7.03
N GLY A 11 0.66 3.31 6.92
CA GLY A 11 1.84 2.61 7.41
C GLY A 11 1.81 2.33 8.91
N SER A 12 1.06 3.13 9.67
CA SER A 12 0.88 2.92 11.10
C SER A 12 0.17 1.61 11.46
N LEU A 13 -0.52 0.99 10.51
CA LEU A 13 -1.15 -0.32 10.73
C LEU A 13 -0.12 -1.44 10.92
N PHE A 14 1.11 -1.23 10.47
CA PHE A 14 2.19 -2.21 10.62
C PHE A 14 3.00 -2.01 11.90
N TYR A 15 3.02 -0.79 12.43
CA TYR A 15 3.92 -0.36 13.50
C TYR A 15 3.13 0.16 14.70
N GLY A 16 2.19 -0.63 15.18
CA GLY A 16 1.37 -0.30 16.35
C GLY A 16 1.40 -1.41 17.39
N ASP A 17 0.63 -1.24 18.45
CA ASP A 17 0.54 -2.18 19.58
C ASP A 17 -0.44 -3.33 19.31
N HIS A 18 -0.64 -3.71 18.03
CA HIS A 18 -1.55 -4.79 17.68
C HIS A 18 -0.79 -6.04 17.25
N ASP A 19 -1.44 -7.17 17.40
CA ASP A 19 -0.91 -8.46 16.99
C ASP A 19 -0.94 -8.58 15.47
N VAL A 20 0.24 -8.54 14.85
CA VAL A 20 0.40 -8.59 13.39
C VAL A 20 -0.17 -9.90 12.83
N LYS A 21 0.02 -11.01 13.52
CA LYS A 21 -0.51 -12.31 13.05
C LYS A 21 -2.02 -12.33 13.00
N THR A 22 -2.68 -11.78 14.02
CA THR A 22 -4.14 -11.68 14.06
C THR A 22 -4.65 -10.76 12.96
N TRP A 23 -4.01 -9.60 12.81
CA TRP A 23 -4.35 -8.64 11.76
C TRP A 23 -4.19 -9.25 10.36
N LEU A 24 -3.07 -9.93 10.12
CA LEU A 24 -2.80 -10.57 8.84
C LEU A 24 -3.80 -11.70 8.55
N GLY A 25 -4.18 -12.47 9.57
CA GLY A 25 -5.20 -13.51 9.44
C GLY A 25 -6.56 -12.96 9.05
N GLN A 26 -6.96 -11.84 9.65
CA GLN A 26 -8.22 -11.16 9.30
C GLN A 26 -8.16 -10.60 7.88
N LEU A 27 -7.04 -10.01 7.49
CA LEU A 27 -6.84 -9.53 6.13
C LEU A 27 -6.95 -10.68 5.12
N ARG A 28 -6.32 -11.81 5.42
CA ARG A 28 -6.40 -13.00 4.57
C ARG A 28 -7.83 -13.48 4.38
N GLN A 29 -8.63 -13.51 5.44
CA GLN A 29 -10.05 -13.90 5.34
C GLN A 29 -10.81 -12.97 4.41
N THR A 30 -10.58 -11.67 4.51
CA THR A 30 -11.18 -10.68 3.63
C THR A 30 -10.75 -10.89 2.18
N ILE A 31 -9.46 -11.13 1.96
CA ILE A 31 -8.90 -11.38 0.61
C ILE A 31 -9.55 -12.62 -0.01
N VAL A 32 -9.60 -13.72 0.74
CA VAL A 32 -10.20 -14.97 0.26
C VAL A 32 -11.67 -14.77 -0.14
N HIS A 33 -12.41 -14.03 0.68
CA HIS A 33 -13.81 -13.73 0.39
C HIS A 33 -13.94 -12.94 -0.92
N LEU A 34 -13.11 -11.90 -1.10
CA LEU A 34 -13.15 -11.05 -2.30
C LEU A 34 -12.69 -11.81 -3.55
N GLU A 35 -11.65 -12.64 -3.44
CA GLU A 35 -11.22 -13.50 -4.55
C GLU A 35 -12.30 -14.49 -4.97
N GLY A 36 -13.05 -15.02 -4.00
CA GLY A 36 -14.20 -15.90 -4.29
C GLY A 36 -15.29 -15.22 -5.11
N ASN A 37 -15.35 -13.88 -5.07
CA ASN A 37 -16.27 -13.06 -5.87
C ASN A 37 -15.61 -12.51 -7.14
N GLY A 38 -14.42 -13.00 -7.50
CA GLY A 38 -13.68 -12.57 -8.69
C GLY A 38 -13.03 -11.20 -8.56
N ARG A 39 -12.90 -10.67 -7.35
CA ARG A 39 -12.30 -9.36 -7.11
C ARG A 39 -10.79 -9.43 -7.03
N LYS A 40 -10.13 -8.47 -7.69
CA LYS A 40 -8.70 -8.24 -7.55
C LYS A 40 -8.46 -7.05 -6.62
N LEU A 41 -7.30 -7.03 -5.97
CA LEU A 41 -6.97 -6.04 -4.96
C LEU A 41 -5.65 -5.35 -5.29
N GLY A 42 -5.67 -4.01 -5.23
CA GLY A 42 -4.46 -3.21 -5.27
C GLY A 42 -4.28 -2.51 -3.93
N PHE A 43 -3.15 -2.73 -3.27
CA PHE A 43 -2.80 -2.06 -2.02
C PHE A 43 -1.78 -0.98 -2.28
N VAL A 44 -2.04 0.21 -1.75
CA VAL A 44 -1.07 1.30 -1.71
C VAL A 44 -0.73 1.55 -0.25
N VAL A 45 0.53 1.33 0.13
CA VAL A 45 0.96 1.31 1.51
C VAL A 45 1.67 2.61 1.87
N GLY A 46 1.33 3.20 3.00
CA GLY A 46 1.94 4.42 3.51
C GLY A 46 3.26 4.18 4.22
N GLY A 47 3.93 5.26 4.59
CA GLY A 47 5.28 5.23 5.16
C GLY A 47 5.33 4.93 6.66
N GLY A 48 4.34 5.39 7.40
CA GLY A 48 4.28 5.15 8.84
C GLY A 48 5.50 5.60 9.63
N LYS A 49 5.80 4.86 10.69
CA LYS A 49 6.92 5.16 11.60
C LYS A 49 8.28 5.20 10.88
N PRO A 50 8.63 4.25 9.98
CA PRO A 50 9.93 4.34 9.28
C PRO A 50 10.09 5.61 8.46
N ALA A 51 9.03 6.09 7.82
CA ALA A 51 9.07 7.35 7.08
C ALA A 51 9.30 8.53 8.03
N ARG A 52 8.53 8.60 9.12
CA ARG A 52 8.66 9.69 10.09
C ARG A 52 10.06 9.73 10.71
N GLU A 53 10.58 8.58 11.11
CA GLU A 53 11.91 8.49 11.73
C GLU A 53 13.03 8.82 10.73
N GLY A 54 12.94 8.32 9.50
CA GLY A 54 13.93 8.61 8.47
C GLY A 54 13.95 10.07 8.07
N ILE A 55 12.78 10.66 7.88
CA ILE A 55 12.66 12.09 7.55
C ILE A 55 13.16 12.95 8.71
N GLN A 56 12.80 12.61 9.94
CA GLN A 56 13.25 13.35 11.13
C GLN A 56 14.78 13.33 11.23
N LEU A 57 15.39 12.17 11.07
CA LEU A 57 16.84 12.03 11.10
C LEU A 57 17.49 12.90 10.01
N ALA A 58 17.01 12.78 8.78
CA ALA A 58 17.58 13.50 7.65
C ALA A 58 17.38 15.01 7.74
N SER A 59 16.29 15.46 8.39
CA SER A 59 15.97 16.89 8.52
C SER A 59 16.98 17.68 9.37
N HIS A 60 17.83 16.98 10.14
CA HIS A 60 18.94 17.64 10.84
C HIS A 60 19.99 18.18 9.88
N VAL A 61 20.04 17.67 8.66
CA VAL A 61 21.04 18.04 7.65
C VAL A 61 20.37 18.57 6.37
N LEU A 62 19.32 17.90 5.90
CA LEU A 62 18.66 18.21 4.64
C LEU A 62 17.57 19.26 4.84
N THR A 63 17.56 20.26 3.95
CA THR A 63 16.47 21.25 3.87
C THR A 63 15.66 21.10 2.60
N ASP A 64 16.16 20.35 1.61
CA ASP A 64 15.49 20.11 0.34
C ASP A 64 14.30 19.18 0.54
N ARG A 65 13.11 19.70 0.35
CA ARG A 65 11.85 18.97 0.52
C ARG A 65 11.74 17.77 -0.42
N PHE A 66 12.28 17.89 -1.62
CA PHE A 66 12.29 16.80 -2.59
C PHE A 66 13.07 15.58 -2.05
N LYS A 67 14.25 15.83 -1.47
CA LYS A 67 15.06 14.75 -0.88
C LYS A 67 14.38 14.11 0.33
N LEU A 68 13.70 14.89 1.16
CA LEU A 68 12.95 14.37 2.30
C LEU A 68 11.77 13.52 1.83
N ASP A 69 11.07 13.96 0.77
CA ASP A 69 9.99 13.17 0.18
C ASP A 69 10.49 11.84 -0.38
N GLU A 70 11.68 11.82 -0.99
CA GLU A 70 12.28 10.56 -1.48
C GLU A 70 12.51 9.56 -0.35
N ILE A 71 12.92 10.03 0.81
CA ILE A 71 13.08 9.17 2.00
C ILE A 71 11.73 8.58 2.41
N GLY A 72 10.70 9.40 2.44
CA GLY A 72 9.34 8.94 2.74
C GLY A 72 8.85 7.88 1.75
N ILE A 73 9.11 8.09 0.46
CA ILE A 73 8.76 7.13 -0.60
C ILE A 73 9.50 5.81 -0.39
N ALA A 74 10.80 5.86 -0.08
CA ALA A 74 11.58 4.65 0.18
C ALA A 74 10.99 3.86 1.35
N ALA A 75 10.51 4.53 2.39
CA ALA A 75 9.84 3.89 3.52
C ALA A 75 8.53 3.23 3.11
N THR A 76 7.75 3.86 2.23
CA THR A 76 6.51 3.24 1.72
C THR A 76 6.81 1.95 0.96
N ARG A 77 7.88 1.94 0.20
CA ARG A 77 8.29 0.76 -0.58
C ARG A 77 8.83 -0.35 0.31
N LEU A 78 9.51 0.00 1.39
CA LEU A 78 9.88 -0.97 2.41
C LEU A 78 8.62 -1.65 2.98
N ASN A 79 7.63 -0.86 3.38
CA ASN A 79 6.39 -1.39 3.93
C ASN A 79 5.61 -2.23 2.91
N ALA A 80 5.60 -1.80 1.65
CA ALA A 80 4.98 -2.57 0.57
C ALA A 80 5.67 -3.93 0.40
N THR A 81 6.99 -3.96 0.47
CA THR A 81 7.76 -5.20 0.39
C THR A 81 7.45 -6.12 1.57
N VAL A 82 7.33 -5.56 2.78
CA VAL A 82 6.95 -6.33 3.97
C VAL A 82 5.57 -6.97 3.79
N LEU A 83 4.59 -6.19 3.38
CA LEU A 83 3.23 -6.70 3.17
C LEU A 83 3.21 -7.76 2.07
N GLN A 84 3.85 -7.51 0.95
CA GLN A 84 3.94 -8.45 -0.16
C GLN A 84 4.54 -9.78 0.30
N SER A 85 5.63 -9.73 1.05
CA SER A 85 6.30 -10.94 1.55
C SER A 85 5.39 -11.73 2.51
N MET A 86 4.69 -11.03 3.40
CA MET A 86 3.76 -11.69 4.33
C MET A 86 2.59 -12.33 3.61
N LEU A 87 2.00 -11.63 2.63
CA LEU A 87 0.87 -12.17 1.86
C LEU A 87 1.29 -13.37 1.01
N SER A 88 2.48 -13.30 0.42
CA SER A 88 3.03 -14.43 -0.36
C SER A 88 3.24 -15.65 0.54
N ASP A 89 3.76 -15.45 1.74
CA ASP A 89 4.04 -16.54 2.68
C ASP A 89 2.77 -17.27 3.13
N ILE A 90 1.66 -16.55 3.30
CA ILE A 90 0.39 -17.18 3.69
C ILE A 90 -0.43 -17.70 2.50
N GLY A 91 0.16 -17.73 1.32
CA GLY A 91 -0.42 -18.39 0.14
C GLY A 91 -1.28 -17.51 -0.75
N CYS A 92 -1.27 -16.20 -0.57
CA CYS A 92 -1.99 -15.29 -1.47
C CYS A 92 -1.26 -15.16 -2.81
N LYS A 93 -2.02 -15.02 -3.90
CA LYS A 93 -1.46 -14.83 -5.24
C LYS A 93 -1.14 -13.36 -5.45
N VAL A 94 0.01 -12.96 -4.95
CA VAL A 94 0.49 -11.58 -4.97
C VAL A 94 1.65 -11.43 -5.95
N SER A 95 1.71 -10.29 -6.63
CA SER A 95 2.83 -9.94 -7.49
C SER A 95 4.12 -9.89 -6.68
N GLN A 96 5.21 -10.45 -7.22
CA GLN A 96 6.52 -10.48 -6.54
C GLN A 96 7.24 -9.13 -6.60
N GLU A 97 7.00 -8.37 -7.66
CA GLU A 97 7.62 -7.06 -7.83
C GLU A 97 6.75 -5.98 -7.22
N ILE A 98 7.39 -4.93 -6.71
CA ILE A 98 6.71 -3.73 -6.21
C ILE A 98 6.76 -2.69 -7.33
N PRO A 99 5.62 -2.41 -7.99
CA PRO A 99 5.60 -1.40 -9.05
C PRO A 99 5.86 -0.01 -8.48
N THR A 100 6.49 0.83 -9.27
CA THR A 100 6.83 2.20 -8.87
C THR A 100 5.94 3.26 -9.52
N THR A 101 5.05 2.84 -10.42
CA THR A 101 4.06 3.72 -11.05
C THR A 101 2.69 3.08 -11.01
N THR A 102 1.64 3.90 -11.06
CA THR A 102 0.27 3.40 -11.05
C THR A 102 -0.10 2.72 -12.36
N GLU A 103 0.49 3.15 -13.47
CA GLU A 103 0.29 2.53 -14.77
C GLU A 103 0.78 1.08 -14.79
N VAL A 104 1.99 0.85 -14.27
CA VAL A 104 2.55 -0.51 -14.16
C VAL A 104 1.73 -1.35 -13.19
N ALA A 105 1.34 -0.79 -12.05
CA ALA A 105 0.51 -1.50 -11.07
C ALA A 105 -0.84 -1.93 -11.68
N ALA A 106 -1.47 -1.04 -12.44
CA ALA A 106 -2.73 -1.35 -13.12
C ALA A 106 -2.57 -2.49 -14.12
N GLN A 107 -1.48 -2.49 -14.89
CA GLN A 107 -1.18 -3.60 -15.82
C GLN A 107 -0.96 -4.91 -15.06
N MET A 108 -0.25 -4.87 -13.93
CA MET A 108 0.00 -6.06 -13.11
C MET A 108 -1.28 -6.67 -12.56
N LEU A 109 -2.31 -5.85 -12.30
CA LEU A 109 -3.62 -6.33 -11.86
C LEU A 109 -4.33 -7.18 -12.91
N ASN A 110 -3.92 -7.13 -14.17
CA ASN A 110 -4.44 -8.02 -15.20
C ASN A 110 -3.89 -9.45 -15.06
N GLU A 111 -2.74 -9.61 -14.42
CA GLU A 111 -2.05 -10.90 -14.31
C GLU A 111 -2.11 -11.49 -12.89
N PHE A 112 -2.17 -10.64 -11.87
CA PHE A 112 -2.13 -11.06 -10.48
C PHE A 112 -3.41 -10.67 -9.76
N ASP A 113 -3.81 -11.47 -8.79
CA ASP A 113 -5.00 -11.18 -7.97
C ASP A 113 -4.74 -10.04 -6.99
N ILE A 114 -3.50 -9.89 -6.56
CA ILE A 114 -3.10 -8.85 -5.61
C ILE A 114 -1.82 -8.17 -6.10
N VAL A 115 -1.82 -6.84 -6.08
CA VAL A 115 -0.65 -6.01 -6.33
C VAL A 115 -0.46 -5.08 -5.13
N VAL A 116 0.77 -5.00 -4.64
CA VAL A 116 1.13 -4.12 -3.51
C VAL A 116 2.13 -3.09 -4.01
N MET A 117 1.88 -1.82 -3.73
CA MET A 117 2.80 -0.74 -4.08
C MET A 117 2.93 0.28 -2.95
N GLY A 118 3.95 1.11 -3.05
CA GLY A 118 4.17 2.25 -2.18
C GLY A 118 3.93 3.56 -2.92
N GLY A 119 4.67 4.59 -2.53
CA GLY A 119 4.64 5.89 -3.20
C GLY A 119 5.28 5.86 -4.59
N THR A 120 5.03 6.89 -5.37
CA THR A 120 5.52 7.00 -6.76
C THR A 120 6.63 8.04 -6.88
N THR A 121 6.27 9.31 -6.78
CA THR A 121 7.19 10.43 -6.94
C THR A 121 6.97 11.47 -5.84
N PRO A 122 7.99 12.29 -5.54
CA PRO A 122 7.83 13.38 -4.57
C PRO A 122 6.66 14.31 -4.90
N GLY A 123 6.00 14.79 -3.87
CA GLY A 123 4.83 15.67 -4.00
C GLY A 123 3.49 14.95 -4.07
N HIS A 124 3.48 13.62 -4.12
CA HIS A 124 2.25 12.83 -4.13
C HIS A 124 2.10 12.01 -2.86
N THR A 125 0.99 12.19 -2.15
CA THR A 125 0.65 11.38 -0.99
C THR A 125 0.23 9.97 -1.43
N THR A 126 0.29 8.99 -0.51
CA THR A 126 -0.18 7.63 -0.83
C THR A 126 -1.68 7.60 -1.07
N ASP A 127 -2.46 8.50 -0.47
CA ASP A 127 -3.88 8.63 -0.78
C ASP A 127 -4.08 9.08 -2.23
N ALA A 128 -3.30 10.07 -2.69
CA ALA A 128 -3.34 10.53 -4.08
C ALA A 128 -2.91 9.42 -5.04
N VAL A 129 -1.89 8.63 -4.67
CA VAL A 129 -1.45 7.46 -5.46
C VAL A 129 -2.57 6.43 -5.56
N SER A 130 -3.29 6.19 -4.47
CA SER A 130 -4.42 5.25 -4.46
C SER A 130 -5.52 5.67 -5.42
N VAL A 131 -5.85 6.96 -5.48
CA VAL A 131 -6.83 7.50 -6.42
C VAL A 131 -6.35 7.35 -7.86
N ALA A 132 -5.06 7.63 -8.11
CA ALA A 132 -4.46 7.47 -9.44
C ALA A 132 -4.48 6.00 -9.88
N LEU A 133 -4.16 5.08 -8.98
CA LEU A 133 -4.23 3.64 -9.27
C LEU A 133 -5.66 3.22 -9.59
N ALA A 134 -6.64 3.69 -8.82
CA ALA A 134 -8.04 3.39 -9.09
C ALA A 134 -8.47 3.85 -10.47
N ARG A 135 -8.07 5.05 -10.86
CA ARG A 135 -8.33 5.57 -12.21
C ARG A 135 -7.69 4.69 -13.29
N ASP A 136 -6.42 4.36 -13.13
CA ASP A 136 -5.66 3.60 -14.13
C ASP A 136 -6.13 2.14 -14.22
N ALA A 137 -6.61 1.57 -13.13
CA ALA A 137 -7.09 0.19 -13.06
C ALA A 137 -8.60 0.06 -13.32
N GLY A 138 -9.31 1.16 -13.49
CA GLY A 138 -10.77 1.14 -13.68
C GLY A 138 -11.55 0.74 -12.43
N ALA A 139 -11.02 1.01 -11.25
CA ALA A 139 -11.69 0.74 -9.99
C ALA A 139 -12.74 1.82 -9.70
N ALA A 140 -13.90 1.40 -9.17
CA ALA A 140 -14.97 2.32 -8.82
C ALA A 140 -14.79 2.93 -7.43
N HIS A 141 -14.03 2.26 -6.55
CA HIS A 141 -13.90 2.66 -5.14
C HIS A 141 -12.47 2.55 -4.66
N VAL A 142 -12.10 3.46 -3.75
CA VAL A 142 -10.86 3.39 -2.97
C VAL A 142 -11.26 3.30 -1.51
N ILE A 143 -10.74 2.30 -0.81
CA ILE A 143 -10.94 2.14 0.63
C ILE A 143 -9.70 2.67 1.33
N ILE A 144 -9.89 3.60 2.27
CA ILE A 144 -8.79 4.13 3.07
C ILE A 144 -8.84 3.47 4.45
N ALA A 145 -7.84 2.63 4.74
CA ALA A 145 -7.72 1.94 6.02
C ALA A 145 -6.66 2.64 6.87
N THR A 146 -7.07 3.15 8.02
CA THR A 146 -6.19 3.82 8.97
C THR A 146 -6.41 3.24 10.37
N ASN A 147 -5.56 3.62 11.31
CA ASN A 147 -5.69 3.18 12.70
C ASN A 147 -6.52 4.13 13.56
N VAL A 148 -7.22 5.09 12.97
CA VAL A 148 -8.13 5.98 13.70
C VAL A 148 -9.52 5.33 13.82
N SER A 149 -10.16 5.53 14.96
CA SER A 149 -11.48 4.95 15.22
C SER A 149 -12.61 5.66 14.48
N HIS A 150 -12.38 6.88 14.03
CA HIS A 150 -13.38 7.68 13.30
C HIS A 150 -12.72 8.42 12.13
N VAL A 151 -13.50 8.61 11.07
CA VAL A 151 -13.14 9.50 9.96
C VAL A 151 -13.86 10.83 10.19
N TYR A 152 -13.09 11.89 10.23
CA TYR A 152 -13.61 13.24 10.45
C TYR A 152 -13.80 13.98 9.14
#